data_d7545c7a9b04b8cb54a6bc3c49726f4e
#
_entry.id   d7545c7a9b04b8cb54a6bc3c49726f4e
#
_cell.length_a   1.000
_cell.length_b   1.000
_cell.length_c   1.000
_cell.angle_alpha   90.00
_cell.angle_beta   90.00
_cell.angle_gamma   90.00
#
_symmetry.space_group_name_H-M   'P 1'
#
loop_
_entity.id
_entity.type
_entity.pdbx_description
1 polymer ?
#
loop_
_entity_poly.entity_id
_entity_poly.type
_entity_poly.pdbx_seq_one_letter_code
_entity_poly.pdbx_strand_id
1 'polypeptide(L)'
;AWQTLRHPLTRAEYLLSLHGFDLASEQHTVRDTAFLMEQLTLREELDDIEQAKDEARLESLMSRVKTMFDTRHQQMVEQLNSEAWETAADTVRKLRFLDKLRHSAEQLEEKLHDF
;
A
#
# COMPACT_ATOMS: atom_id res chain seq x y z
N ALA A 1 3.91 -21.77 -4.88
CA ALA A 1 4.82 -20.97 -5.71
C ALA A 1 4.24 -19.59 -6.00
N TRP A 2 2.98 -19.52 -6.42
CA TRP A 2 2.34 -18.24 -6.67
C TRP A 2 2.22 -17.39 -5.41
N GLN A 3 2.07 -18.03 -4.25
CA GLN A 3 2.00 -17.32 -2.97
C GLN A 3 3.32 -16.60 -2.67
N THR A 4 4.42 -17.19 -3.03
CA THR A 4 5.73 -16.58 -2.84
C THR A 4 5.82 -15.28 -3.65
N LEU A 5 5.25 -15.27 -4.85
CA LEU A 5 5.22 -14.09 -5.68
C LEU A 5 4.28 -13.03 -5.15
N ARG A 6 3.24 -13.43 -4.42
CA ARG A 6 2.28 -12.49 -3.84
C ARG A 6 2.82 -11.72 -2.65
N HIS A 7 3.90 -12.20 -2.04
CA HIS A 7 4.34 -11.64 -0.78
C HIS A 7 5.75 -11.08 -0.81
N PRO A 8 6.07 -10.20 -1.77
CA PRO A 8 7.35 -9.50 -1.71
C PRO A 8 7.46 -8.64 -0.46
N LEU A 9 6.31 -8.13 0.04
CA LEU A 9 6.31 -7.35 1.27
C LEU A 9 6.67 -8.20 2.48
N THR A 10 6.17 -9.44 2.55
CA THR A 10 6.49 -10.33 3.65
C THR A 10 7.97 -10.64 3.67
N ARG A 11 8.56 -10.89 2.50
CA ARG A 11 9.99 -11.12 2.39
C ARG A 11 10.79 -9.89 2.83
N ALA A 12 10.35 -8.71 2.38
CA ALA A 12 11.02 -7.46 2.76
C ALA A 12 10.93 -7.23 4.26
N GLU A 13 9.77 -7.49 4.86
CA GLU A 13 9.58 -7.36 6.30
C GLU A 13 10.51 -8.29 7.06
N TYR A 14 10.66 -9.52 6.57
CA TYR A 14 11.55 -10.49 7.20
C TYR A 14 13.00 -10.00 7.15
N LEU A 15 13.46 -9.54 5.98
CA LEU A 15 14.81 -9.01 5.84
C LEU A 15 15.04 -7.82 6.76
N LEU A 16 14.07 -6.93 6.85
CA LEU A 16 14.18 -5.76 7.71
C LEU A 16 14.21 -6.14 9.18
N SER A 17 13.44 -7.16 9.58
CA SER A 17 13.48 -7.62 10.96
C SER A 17 14.85 -8.18 11.34
N LEU A 18 15.54 -8.81 10.40
CA LEU A 18 16.90 -9.29 10.63
C LEU A 18 17.87 -8.15 10.87
N HIS A 19 17.56 -6.96 10.38
CA HIS A 19 18.39 -5.78 10.55
C HIS A 19 17.88 -4.85 11.64
N GLY A 20 16.96 -5.32 12.47
CA GLY A 20 16.50 -4.55 13.62
C GLY A 20 15.24 -3.73 13.38
N PHE A 21 14.59 -3.88 12.23
CA PHE A 21 13.36 -3.15 11.90
C PHE A 21 12.17 -4.08 11.94
N ASP A 22 11.56 -4.19 13.12
CA ASP A 22 10.41 -5.08 13.31
C ASP A 22 9.12 -4.36 12.93
N LEU A 23 8.64 -4.62 11.72
CA LEU A 23 7.42 -3.99 11.21
C LEU A 23 6.16 -4.69 11.68
N ALA A 24 6.27 -5.95 12.12
CA ALA A 24 5.10 -6.73 12.50
C ALA A 24 4.51 -6.30 13.84
N SER A 25 5.35 -5.87 14.76
CA SER A 25 4.92 -5.45 16.09
C SER A 25 4.91 -3.95 16.27
N GLU A 26 5.08 -3.20 15.20
CA GLU A 26 5.30 -1.79 15.37
C GLU A 26 4.04 -1.00 15.60
N GLN A 27 4.21 0.00 16.42
CA GLN A 27 3.21 0.99 16.68
C GLN A 27 3.69 2.35 16.20
N HIS A 28 4.68 2.34 15.32
CA HIS A 28 5.28 3.58 14.84
C HIS A 28 4.34 4.32 13.93
N THR A 29 4.13 5.55 14.24
CA THR A 29 3.43 6.46 13.34
C THR A 29 4.36 6.81 12.20
N VAL A 30 3.84 6.75 10.98
CA VAL A 30 4.59 7.24 9.83
C VAL A 30 4.80 8.73 10.04
N ARG A 31 6.06 9.16 10.04
CA ARG A 31 6.40 10.57 10.31
C ARG A 31 6.26 11.46 9.10
N ASP A 32 6.01 10.89 7.95
CA ASP A 32 5.88 11.64 6.71
C ASP A 32 4.48 12.27 6.66
N THR A 33 4.41 13.56 6.94
CA THR A 33 3.15 14.30 6.92
C THR A 33 2.51 14.27 5.54
N ALA A 34 3.31 14.35 4.49
CA ALA A 34 2.79 14.30 3.12
C ALA A 34 2.09 12.97 2.87
N PHE A 35 2.66 11.88 3.38
CA PHE A 35 2.04 10.57 3.22
C PHE A 35 0.75 10.46 4.03
N LEU A 36 0.69 11.02 5.22
CA LEU A 36 -0.54 11.04 6.02
C LEU A 36 -1.65 11.79 5.28
N MET A 37 -1.31 12.92 4.67
CA MET A 37 -2.27 13.66 3.87
C MET A 37 -2.73 12.85 2.66
N GLU A 38 -1.82 12.16 2.02
CA GLU A 38 -2.16 11.27 0.90
C GLU A 38 -3.13 10.17 1.33
N GLN A 39 -2.89 9.56 2.51
CA GLN A 39 -3.79 8.55 3.05
C GLN A 39 -5.19 9.09 3.24
N LEU A 40 -5.30 10.26 3.85
CA LEU A 40 -6.59 10.88 4.09
C LEU A 40 -7.31 11.17 2.78
N THR A 41 -6.60 11.76 1.82
CA THR A 41 -7.18 12.10 0.53
C THR A 41 -7.71 10.85 -0.19
N LEU A 42 -6.92 9.78 -0.20
CA LEU A 42 -7.32 8.55 -0.88
C LEU A 42 -8.52 7.90 -0.20
N ARG A 43 -8.56 7.91 1.13
CA ARG A 43 -9.69 7.35 1.86
C ARG A 43 -10.96 8.16 1.64
N GLU A 44 -10.86 9.48 1.66
CA GLU A 44 -12.00 10.34 1.39
C GLU A 44 -12.53 10.13 -0.02
N GLU A 45 -11.63 9.99 -0.99
CA GLU A 45 -12.02 9.72 -2.36
C GLU A 45 -12.76 8.39 -2.47
N LEU A 46 -12.27 7.36 -1.78
CA LEU A 46 -12.93 6.05 -1.79
C LEU A 46 -14.34 6.15 -1.16
N ASP A 47 -14.47 6.88 -0.07
CA ASP A 47 -15.77 7.07 0.57
C ASP A 47 -16.74 7.81 -0.36
N ASP A 48 -16.26 8.85 -1.04
CA ASP A 48 -17.07 9.58 -2.00
C ASP A 48 -17.55 8.70 -3.13
N ILE A 49 -16.68 7.84 -3.63
CA ILE A 49 -17.01 6.89 -4.69
C ILE A 49 -18.09 5.93 -4.22
N GLU A 50 -17.96 5.45 -2.99
CA GLU A 50 -18.94 4.53 -2.41
C GLU A 50 -20.30 5.18 -2.31
N GLN A 51 -20.37 6.41 -1.82
CA GLN A 51 -21.62 7.13 -1.68
C GLN A 51 -22.25 7.44 -3.03
N ALA A 52 -21.42 7.80 -4.00
CA ALA A 52 -21.89 8.12 -5.35
C ALA A 52 -22.13 6.87 -6.20
N LYS A 53 -21.62 5.73 -5.79
CA LYS A 53 -21.66 4.48 -6.56
C LYS A 53 -21.12 4.67 -7.97
N ASP A 54 -20.01 5.39 -8.06
CA ASP A 54 -19.39 5.76 -9.33
C ASP A 54 -18.29 4.77 -9.69
N GLU A 55 -18.64 3.77 -10.49
CA GLU A 55 -17.69 2.71 -10.87
C GLU A 55 -16.54 3.26 -11.71
N ALA A 56 -16.79 4.24 -12.55
CA ALA A 56 -15.74 4.82 -13.38
C ALA A 56 -14.66 5.48 -12.54
N ARG A 57 -15.06 6.23 -11.52
CA ARG A 57 -14.12 6.83 -10.59
C ARG A 57 -13.37 5.76 -9.79
N LEU A 58 -14.06 4.67 -9.45
CA LEU A 58 -13.44 3.58 -8.72
C LEU A 58 -12.32 2.93 -9.54
N GLU A 59 -12.59 2.67 -10.82
CA GLU A 59 -11.56 2.13 -11.71
C GLU A 59 -10.36 3.06 -11.82
N SER A 60 -10.63 4.35 -11.92
CA SER A 60 -9.56 5.35 -11.99
C SER A 60 -8.73 5.35 -10.71
N LEU A 61 -9.38 5.26 -9.56
CA LEU A 61 -8.69 5.22 -8.28
C LEU A 61 -7.84 3.95 -8.17
N MET A 62 -8.40 2.79 -8.53
CA MET A 62 -7.69 1.53 -8.46
C MET A 62 -6.45 1.56 -9.36
N SER A 63 -6.56 2.13 -10.56
CA SER A 63 -5.44 2.26 -11.47
C SER A 63 -4.33 3.13 -10.87
N ARG A 64 -4.70 4.25 -10.25
CA ARG A 64 -3.73 5.13 -9.61
C ARG A 64 -3.03 4.43 -8.44
N VAL A 65 -3.80 3.72 -7.63
CA VAL A 65 -3.24 2.99 -6.48
C VAL A 65 -2.27 1.93 -6.97
N LYS A 66 -2.62 1.22 -8.03
CA LYS A 66 -1.74 0.20 -8.59
C LYS A 66 -0.42 0.82 -9.06
N THR A 67 -0.49 1.93 -9.78
CA THR A 67 0.70 2.61 -10.25
C THR A 67 1.57 3.08 -9.08
N MET A 68 0.95 3.64 -8.06
CA MET A 68 1.66 4.08 -6.86
C MET A 68 2.35 2.90 -6.17
N PHE A 69 1.64 1.79 -6.07
CA PHE A 69 2.18 0.57 -5.46
C PHE A 69 3.40 0.08 -6.24
N ASP A 70 3.27 -0.03 -7.55
CA ASP A 70 4.36 -0.52 -8.39
C ASP A 70 5.59 0.37 -8.29
N THR A 71 5.40 1.68 -8.31
CA THR A 71 6.50 2.64 -8.21
C THR A 71 7.23 2.49 -6.87
N ARG A 72 6.47 2.42 -5.79
CA ARG A 72 7.08 2.28 -4.46
C ARG A 72 7.70 0.91 -4.26
N HIS A 73 7.12 -0.11 -4.87
CA HIS A 73 7.70 -1.45 -4.80
C HIS A 73 9.09 -1.47 -5.44
N GLN A 74 9.25 -0.83 -6.59
CA GLN A 74 10.55 -0.71 -7.23
C GLN A 74 11.54 0.06 -6.36
N GLN A 75 11.07 1.14 -5.74
CA GLN A 75 11.91 1.90 -4.81
C GLN A 75 12.36 1.03 -3.64
N MET A 76 11.46 0.22 -3.11
CA MET A 76 11.79 -0.70 -2.01
C MET A 76 12.89 -1.67 -2.42
N VAL A 77 12.76 -2.26 -3.61
CA VAL A 77 13.76 -3.21 -4.11
C VAL A 77 15.13 -2.54 -4.22
N GLU A 78 15.17 -1.34 -4.79
CA GLU A 78 16.41 -0.59 -4.92
C GLU A 78 17.01 -0.25 -3.55
N GLN A 79 16.17 0.15 -2.62
CA GLN A 79 16.60 0.49 -1.28
C GLN A 79 17.16 -0.73 -0.54
N LEU A 80 16.52 -1.87 -0.68
CA LEU A 80 17.02 -3.11 -0.09
C LEU A 80 18.36 -3.53 -0.72
N ASN A 81 18.49 -3.38 -2.02
CA ASN A 81 19.73 -3.70 -2.73
C ASN A 81 20.87 -2.76 -2.31
N SER A 82 20.52 -1.52 -1.96
CA SER A 82 21.50 -0.53 -1.52
C SER A 82 21.73 -0.59 -0.01
N GLU A 83 21.08 -1.53 0.67
CA GLU A 83 21.17 -1.70 2.12
C GLU A 83 20.67 -0.46 2.88
N ALA A 84 19.77 0.29 2.28
CA ALA A 84 19.12 1.44 2.92
C ALA A 84 17.93 0.96 3.74
N TRP A 85 18.21 0.25 4.83
CA TRP A 85 17.20 -0.47 5.60
C TRP A 85 16.13 0.44 6.18
N GLU A 86 16.53 1.59 6.72
CA GLU A 86 15.58 2.52 7.31
C GLU A 86 14.61 3.07 6.27
N THR A 87 15.14 3.48 5.12
CA THR A 87 14.32 3.99 4.03
C THR A 87 13.42 2.89 3.48
N ALA A 88 13.96 1.67 3.34
CA ALA A 88 13.18 0.54 2.87
C ALA A 88 12.03 0.22 3.82
N ALA A 89 12.27 0.28 5.13
CA ALA A 89 11.23 0.06 6.13
C ALA A 89 10.09 1.06 5.98
N ASP A 90 10.43 2.32 5.75
CA ASP A 90 9.43 3.36 5.55
C ASP A 90 8.61 3.09 4.28
N THR A 91 9.29 2.69 3.21
CA THR A 91 8.62 2.35 1.96
C THR A 91 7.67 1.15 2.13
N VAL A 92 8.08 0.14 2.90
CA VAL A 92 7.24 -1.01 3.18
C VAL A 92 5.95 -0.59 3.91
N ARG A 93 6.05 0.33 4.86
CA ARG A 93 4.86 0.85 5.55
C ARG A 93 3.89 1.49 4.58
N LYS A 94 4.42 2.27 3.63
CA LYS A 94 3.59 2.90 2.60
C LYS A 94 2.95 1.87 1.69
N LEU A 95 3.70 0.83 1.32
CA LEU A 95 3.16 -0.24 0.49
C LEU A 95 2.05 -1.02 1.20
N ARG A 96 2.20 -1.24 2.50
CA ARG A 96 1.16 -1.93 3.27
C ARG A 96 -0.13 -1.14 3.26
N PHE A 97 -0.06 0.18 3.41
CA PHE A 97 -1.24 1.01 3.31
C PHE A 97 -1.90 0.91 1.94
N LEU A 98 -1.11 1.01 0.88
CA LEU A 98 -1.64 0.93 -0.48
C LEU A 98 -2.27 -0.43 -0.77
N ASP A 99 -1.69 -1.50 -0.24
CA ASP A 99 -2.24 -2.83 -0.40
C ASP A 99 -3.61 -2.95 0.28
N LYS A 100 -3.74 -2.42 1.49
CA LYS A 100 -5.02 -2.40 2.20
C LYS A 100 -6.05 -1.57 1.45
N LEU A 101 -5.64 -0.42 0.96
CA LEU A 101 -6.54 0.46 0.21
C LEU A 101 -7.02 -0.22 -1.07
N ARG A 102 -6.11 -0.88 -1.79
CA ARG A 102 -6.48 -1.62 -2.98
C ARG A 102 -7.49 -2.71 -2.68
N HIS A 103 -7.27 -3.43 -1.58
CA HIS A 103 -8.20 -4.48 -1.15
C HIS A 103 -9.58 -3.91 -0.85
N SER A 104 -9.64 -2.79 -0.15
CA SER A 104 -10.92 -2.12 0.13
C SER A 104 -11.60 -1.69 -1.16
N ALA A 105 -10.84 -1.18 -2.12
CA ALA A 105 -11.40 -0.77 -3.41
C ALA A 105 -11.95 -1.96 -4.19
N GLU A 106 -11.26 -3.10 -4.14
CA GLU A 106 -11.73 -4.31 -4.79
C GLU A 106 -13.04 -4.81 -4.16
N GLN A 107 -13.14 -4.75 -2.84
CA GLN A 107 -14.37 -5.13 -2.15
C GLN A 107 -15.52 -4.20 -2.54
N LEU A 108 -15.25 -2.91 -2.65
CA LEU A 108 -16.25 -1.97 -3.08
C LEU A 108 -16.70 -2.24 -4.52
N GLU A 109 -15.76 -2.58 -5.40
CA GLU A 109 -16.08 -2.94 -6.77
C GLU A 109 -17.06 -4.11 -6.82
N GLU A 110 -16.79 -5.17 -6.05
CA GLU A 110 -17.70 -6.31 -5.97
C GLU A 110 -19.08 -5.89 -5.46
N LYS A 111 -19.10 -5.04 -4.45
CA LYS A 111 -20.35 -4.56 -3.87
C LYS A 111 -21.17 -3.77 -4.91
N LEU A 112 -20.52 -2.94 -5.69
CA LEU A 112 -21.20 -2.16 -6.72
C LEU A 112 -21.71 -3.03 -7.86
N HIS A 113 -21.01 -4.11 -8.18
CA HIS A 113 -21.45 -5.04 -9.22
C HIS A 113 -22.68 -5.86 -8.81
N ASP A 114 -22.88 -6.04 -7.51
CA ASP A 114 -24.01 -6.81 -6.98
C ASP A 114 -25.33 -6.03 -6.97
N PHE A 115 -25.30 -4.78 -7.31
CA PHE A 115 -26.53 -3.97 -7.40
C PHE A 115 -27.26 -4.13 -8.73
#